data_733c5ceae703fa8920cf1e6abc530fb9
#
_entry.id   733c5ceae703fa8920cf1e6abc530fb9
#
_cell.length_a   1.000
_cell.length_b   1.000
_cell.length_c   1.000
_cell.angle_alpha   90.00
_cell.angle_beta   90.00
_cell.angle_gamma   90.00
#
_symmetry.space_group_name_H-M   'P 1'
#
loop_
_entity.id
_entity.type
_entity.pdbx_description
1 polymer ?
#
loop_
_entity_poly.entity_id
_entity_poly.type
_entity_poly.pdbx_seq_one_letter_code
_entity_poly.pdbx_strand_id
1 'polypeptide(L)'
;MSGTCCRIYGYGRPVAFGWFSDWSPYGAARGGYLTSVPDSMDIISMWSGAPGRFEITPEQKADKEFVQKKKGIKLLEVSLLSHLGKGRTPESVYAPLYEQAEAEGWDDSRLEYEKRIARWAYWGITPDDLSDLDKMKEAHSRFAKALCDSLVVNEWDGFDIDWEPGSGFNDADGTLAGNTYENDLIVHLVKEMGKYIGPMSDPENKGHKLLCVDGVIGTFVSSCPEYIDYFILQSYGRVDNLDRYAPDTHKFILTENFESSATDGGYLLDQAAYMPTSGYKGGVGAYRFQKDYDNTPDYKYMRKAIQENQRVFNEWKAEQNGSSSEGDSEH
;
A
#
# COMPACT_ATOMS: atom_id res chain seq x y z
N MET A 1 -13.93 -10.01 -33.62
CA MET A 1 -13.45 -8.79 -32.95
C MET A 1 -13.96 -8.86 -31.50
N SER A 2 -13.15 -9.39 -30.59
CA SER A 2 -13.51 -9.49 -29.18
C SER A 2 -13.12 -8.15 -28.52
N GLY A 3 -14.10 -7.28 -28.30
CA GLY A 3 -13.91 -6.10 -27.49
C GLY A 3 -13.59 -6.53 -26.06
N THR A 4 -12.32 -6.45 -25.69
CA THR A 4 -11.90 -6.55 -24.29
C THR A 4 -12.45 -5.32 -23.59
N CYS A 5 -13.58 -5.49 -22.90
CA CYS A 5 -14.12 -4.48 -22.02
C CYS A 5 -13.07 -4.25 -20.93
N CYS A 6 -12.28 -3.15 -21.02
CA CYS A 6 -11.43 -2.70 -19.96
C CYS A 6 -12.31 -2.41 -18.75
N ARG A 7 -12.35 -3.33 -17.78
CA ARG A 7 -12.99 -3.09 -16.50
C ARG A 7 -12.20 -1.98 -15.82
N ILE A 8 -12.80 -0.81 -15.67
CA ILE A 8 -12.23 0.30 -14.93
C ILE A 8 -12.38 -0.05 -13.45
N TYR A 9 -11.37 -0.67 -12.87
CA TYR A 9 -11.25 -0.82 -11.44
C TYR A 9 -10.77 0.50 -10.85
N GLY A 10 -11.36 0.95 -9.74
CA GLY A 10 -10.95 2.17 -9.08
C GLY A 10 -11.84 3.39 -9.37
N TYR A 11 -11.30 4.58 -9.08
CA TYR A 11 -12.06 5.85 -9.13
C TYR A 11 -12.43 6.33 -10.55
N GLY A 12 -11.92 5.70 -11.61
CA GLY A 12 -12.11 6.15 -13.00
C GLY A 12 -11.46 7.50 -13.31
N ARG A 13 -10.55 7.95 -12.45
CA ARG A 13 -9.74 9.17 -12.53
C ARG A 13 -8.46 8.99 -11.71
N PRO A 14 -7.43 9.81 -11.96
CA PRO A 14 -6.26 9.83 -11.09
C PRO A 14 -6.60 10.17 -9.65
N VAL A 15 -6.00 9.46 -8.69
CA VAL A 15 -6.23 9.65 -7.26
C VAL A 15 -5.16 10.53 -6.62
N ALA A 16 -5.50 11.11 -5.47
CA ALA A 16 -4.58 11.73 -4.54
C ALA A 16 -4.22 10.70 -3.45
N PHE A 17 -2.95 10.35 -3.37
CA PHE A 17 -2.42 9.34 -2.47
C PHE A 17 -1.42 9.94 -1.48
N GLY A 18 -1.19 9.28 -0.33
CA GLY A 18 -0.07 9.61 0.54
C GLY A 18 0.15 8.61 1.66
N TRP A 19 1.42 8.42 2.06
CA TRP A 19 1.74 7.73 3.30
C TRP A 19 1.78 8.75 4.44
N PHE A 20 0.98 8.46 5.46
CA PHE A 20 0.89 9.27 6.67
C PHE A 20 1.68 8.61 7.80
N SER A 21 2.63 9.34 8.37
CA SER A 21 3.43 8.91 9.53
C SER A 21 3.12 9.76 10.75
N ASP A 22 3.67 9.35 11.89
CA ASP A 22 3.62 10.14 13.14
C ASP A 22 2.18 10.47 13.58
N TRP A 23 1.26 9.55 13.34
CA TRP A 23 -0.15 9.71 13.69
C TRP A 23 -0.36 9.90 15.19
N SER A 24 -0.60 11.12 15.58
CA SER A 24 -0.71 11.54 16.97
C SER A 24 -1.78 12.63 17.13
N PRO A 25 -3.08 12.26 17.12
CA PRO A 25 -4.18 13.21 17.19
C PRO A 25 -4.39 13.72 18.63
N TYR A 26 -3.36 14.35 19.20
CA TYR A 26 -3.34 14.86 20.56
C TYR A 26 -2.95 16.33 20.60
N GLY A 27 -3.60 17.10 21.49
CA GLY A 27 -3.23 18.49 21.76
C GLY A 27 -3.53 19.45 20.60
N ALA A 28 -2.78 20.56 20.54
CA ALA A 28 -3.03 21.68 19.64
C ALA A 28 -2.34 21.55 18.27
N ALA A 29 -1.27 20.74 18.17
CA ALA A 29 -0.53 20.55 16.93
C ALA A 29 -1.31 19.64 15.97
N ARG A 30 -1.78 20.20 14.86
CA ARG A 30 -2.68 19.51 13.94
C ARG A 30 -1.99 18.65 12.88
N GLY A 31 -0.69 18.78 12.68
CA GLY A 31 0.08 18.00 11.69
C GLY A 31 0.01 16.48 11.91
N GLY A 32 -0.22 16.03 13.15
CA GLY A 32 -0.40 14.61 13.49
C GLY A 32 -1.82 14.08 13.37
N TYR A 33 -2.79 14.90 12.92
CA TYR A 33 -4.20 14.51 12.79
C TYR A 33 -4.56 14.17 11.35
N LEU A 34 -5.25 13.04 11.14
CA LEU A 34 -5.87 12.74 9.86
C LEU A 34 -7.00 13.72 9.51
N THR A 35 -7.72 14.24 10.49
CA THR A 35 -8.76 15.26 10.27
C THR A 35 -8.22 16.55 9.69
N SER A 36 -6.91 16.84 9.75
CA SER A 36 -6.28 18.03 9.17
C SER A 36 -5.96 17.90 7.68
N VAL A 37 -5.91 16.68 7.14
CA VAL A 37 -5.54 16.47 5.74
C VAL A 37 -6.56 17.07 4.77
N PRO A 38 -6.17 17.46 3.55
CA PRO A 38 -7.10 17.99 2.56
C PRO A 38 -8.27 17.05 2.29
N ASP A 39 -9.50 17.58 2.20
CA ASP A 39 -10.70 16.77 1.91
C ASP A 39 -10.67 16.13 0.53
N SER A 40 -9.78 16.59 -0.35
CA SER A 40 -9.56 16.06 -1.70
C SER A 40 -8.54 14.91 -1.78
N MET A 41 -8.02 14.45 -0.65
CA MET A 41 -7.29 13.18 -0.60
C MET A 41 -8.24 12.01 -0.87
N ASP A 42 -7.78 11.00 -1.59
CA ASP A 42 -8.57 9.81 -1.90
C ASP A 42 -8.14 8.60 -1.05
N ILE A 43 -6.83 8.38 -0.95
CA ILE A 43 -6.24 7.20 -0.30
C ILE A 43 -5.08 7.64 0.58
N ILE A 44 -5.08 7.17 1.82
CA ILE A 44 -3.98 7.36 2.76
C ILE A 44 -3.52 5.99 3.27
N SER A 45 -2.25 5.70 3.08
CA SER A 45 -1.59 4.52 3.62
C SER A 45 -0.92 4.87 4.96
N MET A 46 -1.28 4.15 6.02
CA MET A 46 -0.90 4.51 7.39
C MET A 46 0.44 3.90 7.75
N TRP A 47 1.52 4.67 7.56
CA TRP A 47 2.88 4.27 7.88
C TRP A 47 3.19 4.51 9.35
N SER A 48 3.01 3.48 10.18
CA SER A 48 3.23 3.60 11.62
C SER A 48 4.63 3.14 12.09
N GLY A 49 5.45 2.61 11.17
CA GLY A 49 6.75 2.05 11.50
C GLY A 49 6.71 0.72 12.27
N ALA A 50 5.56 0.34 12.79
CA ALA A 50 5.36 -0.91 13.51
C ALA A 50 4.38 -1.80 12.76
N PRO A 51 4.83 -2.90 12.14
CA PRO A 51 3.94 -3.78 11.41
C PRO A 51 2.95 -4.45 12.36
N GLY A 52 1.67 -4.26 12.08
CA GLY A 52 0.61 -5.15 12.49
C GLY A 52 0.03 -5.03 13.89
N ARG A 53 0.47 -4.11 14.70
CA ARG A 53 -0.17 -3.78 15.97
C ARG A 53 -0.76 -2.39 15.93
N PHE A 54 -1.91 -2.26 15.31
CA PHE A 54 -2.72 -1.08 15.48
C PHE A 54 -3.67 -1.26 16.67
N GLU A 55 -3.12 -1.36 17.88
CA GLU A 55 -3.88 -0.95 19.05
C GLU A 55 -3.98 0.57 18.99
N ILE A 56 -5.01 1.05 18.29
CA ILE A 56 -5.28 2.47 18.17
C ILE A 56 -5.97 2.95 19.42
N THR A 57 -5.58 4.13 19.90
CA THR A 57 -6.23 4.78 21.02
C THR A 57 -7.65 5.24 20.67
N PRO A 58 -8.50 5.55 21.63
CA PRO A 58 -9.84 6.10 21.37
C PRO A 58 -9.81 7.36 20.49
N GLU A 59 -8.80 8.23 20.67
CA GLU A 59 -8.63 9.46 19.88
C GLU A 59 -8.24 9.15 18.44
N GLN A 60 -7.32 8.20 18.24
CA GLN A 60 -6.97 7.73 16.89
C GLN A 60 -8.16 7.06 16.22
N LYS A 61 -8.95 6.28 16.96
CA LYS A 61 -10.18 5.69 16.43
C LYS A 61 -11.16 6.76 15.95
N ALA A 62 -11.39 7.79 16.76
CA ALA A 62 -12.29 8.88 16.42
C ALA A 62 -11.80 9.66 15.19
N ASP A 63 -10.49 9.95 15.10
CA ASP A 63 -9.86 10.64 13.98
C ASP A 63 -9.98 9.82 12.68
N LYS A 64 -9.71 8.51 12.75
CA LYS A 64 -9.88 7.55 11.65
C LYS A 64 -11.33 7.51 11.16
N GLU A 65 -12.28 7.31 12.06
CA GLU A 65 -13.70 7.22 11.71
C GLU A 65 -14.23 8.51 11.08
N PHE A 66 -13.78 9.67 11.56
CA PHE A 66 -14.14 10.94 10.95
C PHE A 66 -13.69 11.01 9.50
N VAL A 67 -12.43 10.67 9.23
CA VAL A 67 -11.86 10.74 7.90
C VAL A 67 -12.54 9.76 6.93
N GLN A 68 -12.75 8.53 7.35
CA GLN A 68 -13.45 7.52 6.55
C GLN A 68 -14.92 7.90 6.29
N LYS A 69 -15.66 8.29 7.33
CA LYS A 69 -17.12 8.46 7.26
C LYS A 69 -17.55 9.85 6.80
N LYS A 70 -16.73 10.91 7.05
CA LYS A 70 -17.07 12.30 6.72
C LYS A 70 -16.35 12.84 5.51
N LYS A 71 -15.07 12.50 5.35
CA LYS A 71 -14.29 12.90 4.16
C LYS A 71 -14.34 11.88 3.03
N GLY A 72 -14.69 10.62 3.32
CA GLY A 72 -14.74 9.53 2.33
C GLY A 72 -13.38 9.04 1.88
N ILE A 73 -12.32 9.36 2.63
CA ILE A 73 -10.94 8.96 2.34
C ILE A 73 -10.75 7.49 2.72
N LYS A 74 -10.14 6.71 1.85
CA LYS A 74 -9.77 5.33 2.12
C LYS A 74 -8.48 5.27 2.94
N LEU A 75 -8.52 4.56 4.06
CA LEU A 75 -7.35 4.36 4.93
C LEU A 75 -6.85 2.92 4.80
N LEU A 76 -5.62 2.77 4.33
CA LEU A 76 -4.97 1.48 4.18
C LEU A 76 -4.02 1.22 5.36
N GLU A 77 -3.94 -0.03 5.77
CA GLU A 77 -2.80 -0.49 6.54
C GLU A 77 -1.63 -0.74 5.58
N VAL A 78 -0.42 -0.32 5.94
CA VAL A 78 0.80 -0.64 5.19
C VAL A 78 1.75 -1.45 6.05
N SER A 79 2.45 -2.38 5.43
CA SER A 79 3.50 -3.15 6.09
C SER A 79 4.60 -3.54 5.12
N LEU A 80 5.85 -3.34 5.57
CA LEU A 80 7.02 -3.96 4.95
C LEU A 80 6.94 -5.48 5.17
N LEU A 81 6.50 -6.21 4.15
CA LEU A 81 6.33 -7.66 4.23
C LEU A 81 7.67 -8.40 4.04
N SER A 82 8.35 -8.70 5.13
CA SER A 82 9.65 -9.36 5.13
C SER A 82 9.59 -10.86 5.39
N HIS A 83 8.63 -11.33 6.18
CA HIS A 83 8.55 -12.72 6.62
C HIS A 83 7.12 -13.18 6.88
N LEU A 84 6.95 -14.50 6.92
CA LEU A 84 5.69 -15.16 7.25
C LEU A 84 5.17 -14.74 8.62
N GLY A 85 3.92 -14.32 8.67
CA GLY A 85 3.23 -13.95 9.90
C GLY A 85 3.55 -12.55 10.43
N LYS A 86 4.27 -11.71 9.63
CA LYS A 86 4.60 -10.34 10.04
C LYS A 86 3.36 -9.59 10.52
N GLY A 87 3.43 -9.12 11.77
CA GLY A 87 2.35 -8.38 12.39
C GLY A 87 1.05 -9.15 12.65
N ARG A 88 1.02 -10.46 12.43
CA ARG A 88 -0.18 -11.31 12.62
C ARG A 88 0.04 -12.50 13.53
N THR A 89 1.26 -12.71 14.02
CA THR A 89 1.51 -13.72 15.04
C THR A 89 1.06 -13.16 16.40
N PRO A 90 0.14 -13.84 17.12
CA PRO A 90 -0.34 -13.36 18.41
C PRO A 90 0.79 -13.29 19.45
N GLU A 91 0.71 -12.29 20.34
CA GLU A 91 1.69 -12.13 21.43
C GLU A 91 1.74 -13.34 22.36
N SER A 92 0.61 -14.04 22.52
CA SER A 92 0.54 -15.28 23.32
C SER A 92 1.49 -16.37 22.84
N VAL A 93 1.95 -16.31 21.58
CA VAL A 93 2.98 -17.23 21.06
C VAL A 93 4.36 -16.93 21.67
N TYR A 94 4.62 -15.66 21.98
CA TYR A 94 5.91 -15.21 22.51
C TYR A 94 5.94 -15.11 24.04
N ALA A 95 4.80 -14.91 24.68
CA ALA A 95 4.72 -14.70 26.13
C ALA A 95 5.47 -15.77 26.96
N PRO A 96 5.35 -17.09 26.68
CA PRO A 96 6.11 -18.10 27.41
C PRO A 96 7.63 -17.99 27.25
N LEU A 97 8.09 -17.47 26.10
CA LEU A 97 9.52 -17.31 25.81
C LEU A 97 10.14 -16.17 26.61
N TYR A 98 9.40 -15.11 26.89
CA TYR A 98 9.89 -14.03 27.75
C TYR A 98 10.10 -14.52 29.18
N GLU A 99 9.16 -15.29 29.72
CA GLU A 99 9.28 -15.89 31.05
C GLU A 99 10.49 -16.84 31.14
N GLN A 100 10.68 -17.68 30.12
CA GLN A 100 11.81 -18.59 30.03
C GLN A 100 13.15 -17.85 29.89
N ALA A 101 13.19 -16.81 29.03
CA ALA A 101 14.38 -16.00 28.82
C ALA A 101 14.84 -15.33 30.12
N GLU A 102 13.90 -14.80 30.92
CA GLU A 102 14.19 -14.22 32.22
C GLU A 102 14.72 -15.27 33.20
N ALA A 103 14.07 -16.44 33.29
CA ALA A 103 14.45 -17.51 34.19
C ALA A 103 15.81 -18.14 33.87
N GLU A 104 16.16 -18.26 32.59
CA GLU A 104 17.38 -18.91 32.11
C GLU A 104 18.51 -17.91 31.76
N GLY A 105 18.24 -16.59 31.80
CA GLY A 105 19.21 -15.55 31.48
C GLY A 105 19.62 -15.54 30.00
N TRP A 106 18.67 -15.67 29.08
CA TRP A 106 18.94 -15.60 27.64
C TRP A 106 19.40 -14.22 27.23
N ASP A 107 20.29 -14.16 26.26
CA ASP A 107 20.59 -12.92 25.56
C ASP A 107 19.54 -12.63 24.47
N ASP A 108 19.54 -11.41 23.95
CA ASP A 108 18.59 -10.97 22.93
C ASP A 108 18.66 -11.83 21.67
N SER A 109 19.83 -12.31 21.29
CA SER A 109 20.03 -13.13 20.08
C SER A 109 19.33 -14.48 20.21
N ARG A 110 19.43 -15.10 21.39
CA ARG A 110 18.75 -16.36 21.68
C ARG A 110 17.25 -16.15 21.72
N LEU A 111 16.78 -15.12 22.40
CA LEU A 111 15.35 -14.80 22.47
C LEU A 111 14.74 -14.58 21.07
N GLU A 112 15.39 -13.79 20.22
CA GLU A 112 14.92 -13.55 18.85
C GLU A 112 14.95 -14.84 17.98
N TYR A 113 15.92 -15.71 18.20
CA TYR A 113 15.93 -17.01 17.54
C TYR A 113 14.74 -17.89 17.96
N GLU A 114 14.48 -18.03 19.26
CA GLU A 114 13.37 -18.83 19.79
C GLU A 114 12.01 -18.24 19.38
N LYS A 115 11.86 -16.91 19.39
CA LYS A 115 10.67 -16.23 18.87
C LYS A 115 10.41 -16.55 17.40
N ARG A 116 11.46 -16.59 16.58
CA ARG A 116 11.37 -16.97 15.17
C ARG A 116 10.87 -18.40 15.00
N ILE A 117 11.45 -19.35 15.76
CA ILE A 117 11.04 -20.76 15.72
C ILE A 117 9.58 -20.91 16.18
N ALA A 118 9.18 -20.23 17.26
CA ALA A 118 7.80 -20.26 17.74
C ALA A 118 6.81 -19.67 16.72
N ARG A 119 7.19 -18.58 16.05
CA ARG A 119 6.40 -18.01 14.95
C ARG A 119 6.24 -19.01 13.81
N TRP A 120 7.32 -19.65 13.34
CA TRP A 120 7.25 -20.65 12.28
C TRP A 120 6.32 -21.81 12.67
N ALA A 121 6.47 -22.34 13.87
CA ALA A 121 5.60 -23.40 14.39
C ALA A 121 4.13 -22.99 14.44
N TYR A 122 3.84 -21.77 14.87
CA TYR A 122 2.48 -21.22 14.87
C TYR A 122 1.86 -21.20 13.45
N TRP A 123 2.66 -20.85 12.45
CA TRP A 123 2.23 -20.86 11.06
C TRP A 123 2.35 -22.23 10.38
N GLY A 124 2.80 -23.25 11.10
CA GLY A 124 2.83 -24.65 10.68
C GLY A 124 4.02 -25.02 9.80
N ILE A 125 5.14 -24.35 9.98
CA ILE A 125 6.42 -24.69 9.34
C ILE A 125 7.52 -24.90 10.39
N THR A 126 8.55 -25.62 9.97
CA THR A 126 9.79 -25.84 10.72
C THR A 126 10.99 -25.38 9.88
N PRO A 127 12.21 -25.32 10.45
CA PRO A 127 13.41 -25.01 9.67
C PRO A 127 13.63 -25.90 8.45
N ASP A 128 13.21 -27.18 8.52
CA ASP A 128 13.37 -28.14 7.42
C ASP A 128 12.40 -27.88 6.26
N ASP A 129 11.34 -27.11 6.48
CA ASP A 129 10.29 -26.84 5.49
C ASP A 129 10.62 -25.63 4.60
N LEU A 130 11.68 -24.86 4.88
CA LEU A 130 12.02 -23.64 4.11
C LEU A 130 12.28 -23.90 2.61
N SER A 131 12.66 -25.12 2.25
CA SER A 131 12.86 -25.57 0.87
C SER A 131 11.67 -26.35 0.30
N ASP A 132 10.59 -26.53 1.06
CA ASP A 132 9.35 -27.19 0.63
C ASP A 132 8.33 -26.14 0.20
N LEU A 133 8.25 -25.87 -1.10
CA LEU A 133 7.40 -24.82 -1.65
C LEU A 133 5.91 -25.02 -1.34
N ASP A 134 5.44 -26.26 -1.32
CA ASP A 134 4.01 -26.53 -1.07
C ASP A 134 3.64 -26.26 0.38
N LYS A 135 4.45 -26.69 1.33
CA LYS A 135 4.25 -26.35 2.75
C LYS A 135 4.36 -24.85 3.01
N MET A 136 5.34 -24.19 2.37
CA MET A 136 5.46 -22.73 2.46
C MET A 136 4.22 -22.03 1.93
N LYS A 137 3.67 -22.45 0.80
CA LYS A 137 2.42 -21.91 0.25
C LYS A 137 1.23 -22.13 1.18
N GLU A 138 1.09 -23.31 1.78
CA GLU A 138 0.03 -23.57 2.78
C GLU A 138 0.11 -22.60 3.97
N ALA A 139 1.31 -22.36 4.49
CA ALA A 139 1.53 -21.40 5.58
C ALA A 139 1.17 -19.97 5.14
N HIS A 140 1.57 -19.56 3.93
CA HIS A 140 1.25 -18.25 3.38
C HIS A 140 -0.25 -18.06 3.10
N SER A 141 -0.98 -19.13 2.74
CA SER A 141 -2.44 -19.08 2.61
C SER A 141 -3.13 -18.78 3.96
N ARG A 142 -2.64 -19.40 5.06
CA ARG A 142 -3.13 -19.09 6.42
C ARG A 142 -2.81 -17.66 6.81
N PHE A 143 -1.61 -17.20 6.50
CA PHE A 143 -1.18 -15.82 6.77
C PHE A 143 -2.01 -14.79 5.99
N ALA A 144 -2.22 -15.01 4.69
CA ALA A 144 -3.07 -14.15 3.84
C ALA A 144 -4.46 -13.96 4.44
N LYS A 145 -5.08 -15.09 4.85
CA LYS A 145 -6.40 -15.03 5.50
C LYS A 145 -6.38 -14.22 6.78
N ALA A 146 -5.43 -14.48 7.68
CA ALA A 146 -5.32 -13.78 8.96
C ALA A 146 -5.07 -12.27 8.76
N LEU A 147 -4.27 -11.91 7.75
CA LEU A 147 -4.04 -10.52 7.37
C LEU A 147 -5.35 -9.85 6.92
N CYS A 148 -6.08 -10.47 6.00
CA CYS A 148 -7.33 -9.93 5.48
C CYS A 148 -8.43 -9.88 6.56
N ASP A 149 -8.55 -10.90 7.41
CA ASP A 149 -9.50 -10.90 8.54
C ASP A 149 -9.24 -9.71 9.48
N SER A 150 -7.97 -9.39 9.75
CA SER A 150 -7.61 -8.26 10.62
C SER A 150 -8.01 -6.90 10.04
N LEU A 151 -7.98 -6.75 8.70
CA LEU A 151 -8.45 -5.53 8.05
C LEU A 151 -9.95 -5.32 8.24
N VAL A 152 -10.72 -6.40 8.29
CA VAL A 152 -12.16 -6.34 8.57
C VAL A 152 -12.41 -5.97 10.03
N VAL A 153 -11.75 -6.65 10.96
CA VAL A 153 -11.91 -6.41 12.41
C VAL A 153 -11.50 -4.98 12.79
N ASN A 154 -10.43 -4.47 12.20
CA ASN A 154 -9.91 -3.13 12.47
C ASN A 154 -10.49 -2.05 11.55
N GLU A 155 -11.46 -2.39 10.70
CA GLU A 155 -12.15 -1.45 9.81
C GLU A 155 -11.20 -0.66 8.89
N TRP A 156 -10.12 -1.28 8.41
CA TRP A 156 -9.27 -0.70 7.36
C TRP A 156 -9.93 -0.85 5.98
N ASP A 157 -9.70 0.11 5.09
CA ASP A 157 -10.26 0.10 3.74
C ASP A 157 -9.41 -0.71 2.74
N GLY A 158 -8.28 -1.24 3.17
CA GLY A 158 -7.40 -2.05 2.34
C GLY A 158 -6.02 -2.25 2.95
N PHE A 159 -5.15 -2.81 2.13
CA PHE A 159 -3.77 -3.10 2.48
C PHE A 159 -2.81 -2.61 1.40
N ASP A 160 -1.68 -2.07 1.82
CA ASP A 160 -0.58 -1.63 0.98
C ASP A 160 0.64 -2.49 1.30
N ILE A 161 1.08 -3.27 0.34
CA ILE A 161 2.25 -4.13 0.47
C ILE A 161 3.48 -3.30 0.15
N ASP A 162 4.25 -2.94 1.18
CA ASP A 162 5.60 -2.42 1.01
C ASP A 162 6.55 -3.61 0.80
N TRP A 163 6.99 -3.81 -0.45
CA TRP A 163 7.82 -4.93 -0.86
C TRP A 163 9.22 -4.48 -1.23
N GLU A 164 10.16 -4.64 -0.30
CA GLU A 164 11.54 -4.23 -0.45
C GLU A 164 12.53 -5.37 -0.12
N PRO A 165 12.52 -6.48 -0.86
CA PRO A 165 13.44 -7.58 -0.60
C PRO A 165 14.89 -7.13 -0.79
N GLY A 166 15.76 -7.49 0.16
CA GLY A 166 17.17 -7.13 0.13
C GLY A 166 17.48 -5.69 0.56
N SER A 167 16.48 -4.89 0.93
CA SER A 167 16.73 -3.62 1.63
C SER A 167 17.26 -3.90 3.03
N GLY A 168 18.20 -3.09 3.52
CA GLY A 168 18.75 -3.24 4.87
C GLY A 168 17.73 -2.95 6.00
N PHE A 169 16.50 -2.58 5.66
CA PHE A 169 15.41 -2.25 6.59
C PHE A 169 14.50 -3.44 6.92
N ASN A 170 14.75 -4.60 6.29
CA ASN A 170 13.83 -5.71 6.42
C ASN A 170 14.46 -6.79 7.34
N ASP A 171 13.66 -7.30 8.25
CA ASP A 171 14.00 -8.39 9.19
C ASP A 171 13.69 -9.76 8.56
N ALA A 172 14.07 -9.95 7.30
CA ALA A 172 13.86 -11.18 6.55
C ALA A 172 14.46 -12.39 7.29
N ASP A 173 13.70 -13.45 7.38
CA ASP A 173 14.12 -14.70 8.01
C ASP A 173 14.13 -15.90 7.05
N GLY A 174 14.00 -15.63 5.75
CA GLY A 174 13.97 -16.64 4.70
C GLY A 174 12.63 -17.36 4.55
N THR A 175 11.58 -16.90 5.24
CA THR A 175 10.24 -17.49 5.06
C THR A 175 9.42 -16.77 3.98
N LEU A 176 9.83 -15.57 3.58
CA LEU A 176 9.26 -14.81 2.46
C LEU A 176 10.39 -14.09 1.73
N ALA A 177 10.78 -12.86 2.14
CA ALA A 177 11.96 -12.21 1.59
C ALA A 177 13.22 -13.02 1.92
N GLY A 178 14.11 -13.17 0.94
CA GLY A 178 15.33 -13.98 1.05
C GLY A 178 15.13 -15.50 0.97
N ASN A 179 13.92 -15.99 0.72
CA ASN A 179 13.68 -17.40 0.42
C ASN A 179 14.07 -17.75 -1.02
N THR A 180 14.49 -18.98 -1.29
CA THR A 180 14.77 -19.46 -2.66
C THR A 180 13.59 -19.28 -3.62
N TYR A 181 12.37 -19.35 -3.08
CA TYR A 181 11.10 -19.22 -3.81
C TYR A 181 10.41 -17.86 -3.54
N GLU A 182 11.16 -16.83 -3.20
CA GLU A 182 10.63 -15.51 -2.80
C GLU A 182 9.53 -14.98 -3.74
N ASN A 183 9.79 -15.00 -5.05
CA ASN A 183 8.83 -14.53 -6.04
C ASN A 183 7.56 -15.40 -6.10
N ASP A 184 7.70 -16.72 -6.01
CA ASP A 184 6.55 -17.63 -6.00
C ASP A 184 5.71 -17.43 -4.74
N LEU A 185 6.34 -17.22 -3.59
CA LEU A 185 5.69 -17.05 -2.30
C LEU A 185 4.94 -15.73 -2.22
N ILE A 186 5.55 -14.62 -2.65
CA ILE A 186 4.86 -13.31 -2.62
C ILE A 186 3.68 -13.27 -3.61
N VAL A 187 3.84 -13.83 -4.80
CA VAL A 187 2.76 -13.95 -5.79
C VAL A 187 1.64 -14.86 -5.25
N HIS A 188 1.99 -15.97 -4.59
CA HIS A 188 1.01 -16.84 -3.95
C HIS A 188 0.25 -16.10 -2.85
N LEU A 189 0.96 -15.38 -1.99
CA LEU A 189 0.36 -14.57 -0.91
C LEU A 189 -0.66 -13.56 -1.47
N VAL A 190 -0.30 -12.82 -2.52
CA VAL A 190 -1.19 -11.87 -3.19
C VAL A 190 -2.43 -12.56 -3.76
N LYS A 191 -2.26 -13.70 -4.44
CA LYS A 191 -3.40 -14.46 -4.98
C LYS A 191 -4.33 -14.99 -3.89
N GLU A 192 -3.80 -15.40 -2.76
CA GLU A 192 -4.60 -15.80 -1.60
C GLU A 192 -5.32 -14.60 -0.97
N MET A 193 -4.65 -13.44 -0.81
CA MET A 193 -5.29 -12.19 -0.37
C MET A 193 -6.39 -11.77 -1.33
N GLY A 194 -6.20 -11.95 -2.63
CA GLY A 194 -7.18 -11.64 -3.67
C GLY A 194 -8.51 -12.38 -3.60
N LYS A 195 -8.62 -13.39 -2.75
CA LYS A 195 -9.90 -14.04 -2.42
C LYS A 195 -10.78 -13.18 -1.49
N TYR A 196 -10.20 -12.20 -0.81
CA TYR A 196 -10.83 -11.41 0.25
C TYR A 196 -10.81 -9.91 -0.01
N ILE A 197 -9.76 -9.40 -0.66
CA ILE A 197 -9.55 -7.98 -0.95
C ILE A 197 -9.00 -7.81 -2.37
N GLY A 198 -8.98 -6.57 -2.88
CA GLY A 198 -8.52 -6.27 -4.24
C GLY A 198 -9.52 -6.64 -5.33
N PRO A 199 -9.20 -6.33 -6.60
CA PRO A 199 -10.16 -6.44 -7.72
C PRO A 199 -10.70 -7.84 -7.94
N MET A 200 -9.90 -8.89 -7.67
CA MET A 200 -10.32 -10.28 -7.89
C MET A 200 -11.34 -10.77 -6.85
N SER A 201 -11.44 -10.13 -5.69
CA SER A 201 -12.47 -10.42 -4.68
C SER A 201 -13.85 -9.87 -5.04
N ASP A 202 -13.91 -8.97 -6.02
CA ASP A 202 -15.14 -8.24 -6.41
C ASP A 202 -15.32 -8.21 -7.95
N PRO A 203 -15.59 -9.36 -8.58
CA PRO A 203 -15.72 -9.44 -10.03
C PRO A 203 -16.89 -8.63 -10.61
N GLU A 204 -17.84 -8.22 -9.74
CA GLU A 204 -18.99 -7.41 -10.12
C GLU A 204 -18.76 -5.90 -9.87
N ASN A 205 -17.59 -5.52 -9.37
CA ASN A 205 -17.18 -4.14 -9.05
C ASN A 205 -18.19 -3.39 -8.16
N LYS A 206 -18.63 -4.05 -7.10
CA LYS A 206 -19.57 -3.50 -6.10
C LYS A 206 -18.90 -2.67 -5.01
N GLY A 207 -17.60 -2.72 -4.95
CA GLY A 207 -16.74 -2.09 -3.95
C GLY A 207 -16.07 -3.12 -3.04
N HIS A 208 -14.76 -3.10 -3.02
CA HIS A 208 -13.90 -3.98 -2.24
C HIS A 208 -12.90 -3.18 -1.41
N LYS A 209 -12.25 -3.86 -0.48
CA LYS A 209 -11.07 -3.31 0.19
C LYS A 209 -9.91 -3.30 -0.80
N LEU A 210 -9.17 -2.18 -0.87
CA LEU A 210 -8.08 -2.02 -1.82
C LEU A 210 -6.90 -2.95 -1.50
N LEU A 211 -6.23 -3.43 -2.55
CA LEU A 211 -4.93 -4.09 -2.46
C LEU A 211 -3.92 -3.33 -3.32
N CYS A 212 -2.97 -2.69 -2.66
CA CYS A 212 -1.92 -1.90 -3.29
C CYS A 212 -0.55 -2.53 -3.04
N VAL A 213 0.41 -2.16 -3.88
CA VAL A 213 1.81 -2.58 -3.74
C VAL A 213 2.72 -1.40 -4.02
N ASP A 214 3.73 -1.21 -3.16
CA ASP A 214 4.83 -0.28 -3.37
C ASP A 214 6.20 -0.96 -3.26
N GLY A 215 7.28 -0.21 -3.48
CA GLY A 215 8.66 -0.74 -3.45
C GLY A 215 9.07 -1.42 -4.76
N VAL A 216 9.51 -2.68 -4.71
CA VAL A 216 9.99 -3.46 -5.86
C VAL A 216 8.83 -4.17 -6.54
N ILE A 217 8.10 -3.46 -7.39
CA ILE A 217 6.81 -3.93 -7.96
C ILE A 217 6.93 -4.92 -9.14
N GLY A 218 8.13 -5.16 -9.67
CA GLY A 218 8.32 -5.89 -10.95
C GLY A 218 7.66 -7.27 -10.99
N THR A 219 7.79 -8.06 -9.93
CA THR A 219 7.19 -9.39 -9.82
C THR A 219 5.66 -9.36 -9.89
N PHE A 220 5.05 -8.38 -9.25
CA PHE A 220 3.57 -8.23 -9.23
C PHE A 220 3.04 -7.81 -10.59
N VAL A 221 3.69 -6.83 -11.23
CA VAL A 221 3.34 -6.35 -12.58
C VAL A 221 3.40 -7.49 -13.60
N SER A 222 4.40 -8.38 -13.49
CA SER A 222 4.58 -9.48 -14.44
C SER A 222 3.71 -10.70 -14.17
N SER A 223 3.31 -10.95 -12.91
CA SER A 223 2.77 -12.26 -12.50
C SER A 223 1.35 -12.23 -11.91
N CYS A 224 0.87 -11.08 -11.44
CA CYS A 224 -0.45 -10.97 -10.82
C CYS A 224 -1.04 -9.54 -10.85
N PRO A 225 -0.91 -8.78 -11.97
CA PRO A 225 -1.39 -7.39 -12.03
C PRO A 225 -2.90 -7.26 -11.86
N GLU A 226 -3.66 -8.31 -12.18
CA GLU A 226 -5.12 -8.35 -12.05
C GLU A 226 -5.60 -8.34 -10.60
N TYR A 227 -4.73 -8.69 -9.64
CA TYR A 227 -5.06 -8.72 -8.22
C TYR A 227 -4.85 -7.36 -7.53
N ILE A 228 -4.14 -6.44 -8.18
CA ILE A 228 -3.70 -5.18 -7.59
C ILE A 228 -4.55 -4.01 -8.11
N ASP A 229 -5.01 -3.15 -7.21
CA ASP A 229 -5.71 -1.90 -7.55
C ASP A 229 -4.72 -0.84 -8.02
N TYR A 230 -3.67 -0.60 -7.24
CA TYR A 230 -2.65 0.40 -7.55
C TYR A 230 -1.24 -0.10 -7.25
N PHE A 231 -0.33 0.22 -8.17
CA PHE A 231 1.11 0.15 -8.00
C PHE A 231 1.63 1.54 -7.66
N ILE A 232 2.22 1.70 -6.48
CA ILE A 232 2.67 2.99 -5.98
C ILE A 232 4.18 3.08 -6.19
N LEU A 233 4.58 3.93 -7.11
CA LEU A 233 5.98 4.09 -7.48
C LEU A 233 6.65 5.08 -6.53
N GLN A 234 7.70 4.63 -5.86
CA GLN A 234 8.61 5.47 -5.08
C GLN A 234 9.50 6.29 -6.05
N SER A 235 8.90 7.21 -6.80
CA SER A 235 9.53 8.05 -7.84
C SER A 235 10.26 9.24 -7.24
N TYR A 236 10.89 9.06 -6.10
CA TYR A 236 11.52 10.11 -5.31
C TYR A 236 12.58 10.88 -6.10
N GLY A 237 12.40 12.20 -6.20
CA GLY A 237 13.31 13.11 -6.91
C GLY A 237 13.29 12.99 -8.44
N ARG A 238 12.24 12.40 -9.04
CA ARG A 238 12.10 12.24 -10.50
C ARG A 238 10.64 12.06 -10.94
N VAL A 239 10.44 12.06 -12.26
CA VAL A 239 9.19 11.62 -12.90
C VAL A 239 9.47 10.33 -13.66
N ASP A 240 8.85 9.23 -13.25
CA ASP A 240 8.98 7.96 -13.96
C ASP A 240 8.09 7.92 -15.21
N ASN A 241 8.60 7.34 -16.29
CA ASN A 241 7.83 7.11 -17.50
C ASN A 241 6.92 5.89 -17.34
N LEU A 242 5.59 6.12 -17.41
CA LEU A 242 4.58 5.08 -17.25
C LEU A 242 4.23 4.34 -18.56
N ASP A 243 4.66 4.80 -19.72
CA ASP A 243 4.33 4.17 -20.99
C ASP A 243 4.78 2.71 -21.09
N ARG A 244 5.82 2.34 -20.33
CA ARG A 244 6.28 0.95 -20.19
C ARG A 244 5.26 0.01 -19.54
N TYR A 245 4.23 0.55 -18.91
CA TYR A 245 3.16 -0.20 -18.26
C TYR A 245 1.84 -0.17 -19.04
N ALA A 246 1.84 0.38 -20.25
CA ALA A 246 0.64 0.40 -21.07
C ALA A 246 0.15 -1.04 -21.37
N PRO A 247 -1.19 -1.27 -21.40
CA PRO A 247 -2.26 -0.28 -21.32
C PRO A 247 -2.70 0.09 -19.89
N ASP A 248 -2.08 -0.45 -18.85
CA ASP A 248 -2.55 -0.38 -17.46
C ASP A 248 -1.98 0.84 -16.69
N THR A 249 -1.57 1.90 -17.41
CA THR A 249 -0.98 3.12 -16.82
C THR A 249 -1.83 3.74 -15.70
N HIS A 250 -3.16 3.56 -15.78
CA HIS A 250 -4.14 4.03 -14.80
C HIS A 250 -4.04 3.35 -13.42
N LYS A 251 -3.25 2.28 -13.29
CA LYS A 251 -2.96 1.63 -12.00
C LYS A 251 -1.72 2.22 -11.30
N PHE A 252 -0.94 3.08 -11.94
CA PHE A 252 0.35 3.53 -11.43
C PHE A 252 0.28 4.94 -10.84
N ILE A 253 0.63 5.05 -9.56
CA ILE A 253 0.69 6.30 -8.81
C ILE A 253 2.16 6.72 -8.69
N LEU A 254 2.48 7.96 -9.05
CA LEU A 254 3.80 8.56 -8.86
C LEU A 254 3.87 9.24 -7.49
N THR A 255 4.97 9.07 -6.75
CA THR A 255 5.10 9.68 -5.43
C THR A 255 6.45 10.34 -5.20
N GLU A 256 6.43 11.43 -4.42
CA GLU A 256 7.60 12.16 -3.98
C GLU A 256 7.91 11.87 -2.50
N ASN A 257 9.15 12.11 -2.08
CA ASN A 257 9.60 11.94 -0.69
C ASN A 257 9.54 13.27 0.07
N PHE A 258 8.51 13.47 0.88
CA PHE A 258 8.37 14.64 1.74
C PHE A 258 9.13 14.54 3.08
N GLU A 259 9.86 13.46 3.29
CA GLU A 259 10.85 13.46 4.38
C GLU A 259 11.97 14.47 4.10
N SER A 260 12.34 14.65 2.85
CA SER A 260 13.38 15.59 2.40
C SER A 260 12.85 16.82 1.66
N SER A 261 11.70 16.71 0.97
CA SER A 261 11.25 17.71 0.00
C SER A 261 9.95 18.44 0.40
N ALA A 262 9.48 18.31 1.65
CA ALA A 262 8.22 18.93 2.07
C ALA A 262 8.24 20.47 1.98
N THR A 263 9.39 21.12 2.11
CA THR A 263 9.51 22.58 2.14
C THR A 263 9.45 23.24 0.75
N ASP A 264 9.83 22.53 -0.30
CA ASP A 264 9.85 23.03 -1.69
C ASP A 264 8.94 22.23 -2.64
N GLY A 265 8.44 21.05 -2.20
CA GLY A 265 7.56 20.17 -2.95
C GLY A 265 8.25 19.19 -3.87
N GLY A 266 9.58 19.25 -3.99
CA GLY A 266 10.36 18.34 -4.84
C GLY A 266 9.78 18.23 -6.25
N TYR A 267 9.66 17.03 -6.76
CA TYR A 267 9.09 16.70 -8.08
C TYR A 267 7.57 16.46 -8.06
N LEU A 268 6.88 16.65 -6.93
CA LEU A 268 5.45 16.31 -6.81
C LEU A 268 4.58 17.04 -7.86
N LEU A 269 4.88 18.32 -8.17
CA LEU A 269 4.11 19.07 -9.18
C LEU A 269 4.42 18.59 -10.60
N ASP A 270 5.66 18.22 -10.90
CA ASP A 270 6.04 17.65 -12.20
C ASP A 270 5.40 16.27 -12.39
N GLN A 271 5.35 15.44 -11.34
CA GLN A 271 4.63 14.16 -11.34
C GLN A 271 3.12 14.38 -11.54
N ALA A 272 2.55 15.43 -10.93
CA ALA A 272 1.14 15.78 -11.09
C ALA A 272 0.82 16.22 -12.52
N ALA A 273 1.69 17.02 -13.14
CA ALA A 273 1.55 17.50 -14.51
C ALA A 273 1.80 16.41 -15.58
N TYR A 274 2.57 15.39 -15.25
CA TYR A 274 2.91 14.30 -16.19
C TYR A 274 1.65 13.52 -16.61
N MET A 275 1.56 13.20 -17.90
CA MET A 275 0.59 12.24 -18.45
C MET A 275 1.32 11.24 -19.35
N PRO A 276 1.01 9.93 -19.28
CA PRO A 276 1.53 8.96 -20.22
C PRO A 276 1.00 9.23 -21.63
N THR A 277 1.72 8.76 -22.65
CA THR A 277 1.29 8.91 -24.06
C THR A 277 0.08 8.03 -24.39
N SER A 278 -0.16 6.98 -23.61
CA SER A 278 -1.28 6.06 -23.74
C SER A 278 -2.08 6.01 -22.44
N GLY A 279 -3.30 6.53 -22.47
CA GLY A 279 -4.20 6.54 -21.30
C GLY A 279 -3.91 7.67 -20.31
N TYR A 280 -4.11 7.40 -19.02
CA TYR A 280 -3.85 8.32 -17.93
C TYR A 280 -3.18 7.59 -16.77
N LYS A 281 -2.51 8.33 -15.87
CA LYS A 281 -1.86 7.74 -14.69
C LYS A 281 -2.87 7.43 -13.58
N GLY A 282 -2.52 6.51 -12.68
CA GLY A 282 -3.35 6.17 -11.52
C GLY A 282 -3.50 7.29 -10.51
N GLY A 283 -2.44 8.10 -10.35
CA GLY A 283 -2.50 9.21 -9.40
C GLY A 283 -1.14 9.82 -9.10
N VAL A 284 -1.14 10.66 -8.07
CA VAL A 284 0.05 11.32 -7.54
C VAL A 284 -0.03 11.39 -6.02
N GLY A 285 1.12 11.37 -5.34
CA GLY A 285 1.17 11.43 -3.89
C GLY A 285 2.55 11.68 -3.32
N ALA A 286 2.65 11.54 -1.97
CA ALA A 286 3.94 11.71 -1.31
C ALA A 286 4.10 10.80 -0.08
N TYR A 287 5.34 10.35 0.14
CA TYR A 287 5.76 9.74 1.39
C TYR A 287 5.88 10.79 2.47
N ARG A 288 5.33 10.49 3.66
CA ARG A 288 5.26 11.41 4.82
C ARG A 288 4.63 12.77 4.47
N PHE A 289 3.55 12.73 3.69
CA PHE A 289 2.92 13.97 3.19
C PHE A 289 2.38 14.88 4.31
N GLN A 290 2.20 14.39 5.53
CA GLN A 290 1.83 15.22 6.68
C GLN A 290 2.85 16.32 6.99
N LYS A 291 4.11 16.18 6.55
CA LYS A 291 5.12 17.24 6.69
C LYS A 291 4.82 18.49 5.88
N ASP A 292 3.97 18.39 4.85
CA ASP A 292 3.48 19.55 4.08
C ASP A 292 2.49 20.42 4.88
N TYR A 293 2.03 19.91 6.05
CA TYR A 293 1.18 20.70 6.94
C TYR A 293 1.85 21.99 7.43
N ASP A 294 3.17 21.98 7.62
CA ASP A 294 3.93 23.12 8.14
C ASP A 294 4.13 24.25 7.11
N ASN A 295 3.73 24.03 5.85
CA ASN A 295 3.77 25.09 4.84
C ASN A 295 2.60 26.08 4.97
N THR A 296 2.69 27.19 4.25
CA THR A 296 1.62 28.21 4.21
C THR A 296 1.13 28.38 2.77
N PRO A 297 -0.16 28.12 2.48
CA PRO A 297 -1.12 27.46 3.38
C PRO A 297 -0.71 26.02 3.72
N ASP A 298 -1.31 25.43 4.77
CA ASP A 298 -1.12 24.03 5.14
C ASP A 298 -1.41 23.10 3.95
N TYR A 299 -0.61 22.03 3.81
CA TYR A 299 -0.65 21.09 2.69
C TYR A 299 -0.52 21.77 1.33
N LYS A 300 0.30 22.82 1.24
CA LYS A 300 0.46 23.66 0.04
C LYS A 300 0.77 22.88 -1.23
N TYR A 301 1.72 21.97 -1.16
CA TYR A 301 2.18 21.21 -2.32
C TYR A 301 1.23 20.07 -2.67
N MET A 302 0.69 19.36 -1.70
CA MET A 302 -0.35 18.36 -1.92
C MET A 302 -1.60 18.98 -2.57
N ARG A 303 -2.09 20.10 -2.04
CA ARG A 303 -3.25 20.81 -2.63
C ARG A 303 -3.01 21.21 -4.08
N LYS A 304 -1.84 21.76 -4.39
CA LYS A 304 -1.47 22.12 -5.78
C LYS A 304 -1.37 20.89 -6.68
N ALA A 305 -0.73 19.82 -6.20
CA ALA A 305 -0.59 18.58 -6.96
C ALA A 305 -1.94 17.94 -7.27
N ILE A 306 -2.88 17.93 -6.33
CA ILE A 306 -4.25 17.43 -6.55
C ILE A 306 -4.96 18.25 -7.63
N GLN A 307 -4.86 19.57 -7.58
CA GLN A 307 -5.45 20.47 -8.59
C GLN A 307 -4.84 20.25 -9.98
N GLU A 308 -3.52 20.15 -10.06
CA GLU A 308 -2.81 19.94 -11.31
C GLU A 308 -3.11 18.55 -11.91
N ASN A 309 -3.11 17.53 -11.07
CA ASN A 309 -3.47 16.15 -11.47
C ASN A 309 -4.88 16.08 -12.07
N GLN A 310 -5.84 16.80 -11.47
CA GLN A 310 -7.21 16.89 -11.98
C GLN A 310 -7.28 17.71 -13.27
N ARG A 311 -6.52 18.80 -13.37
CA ARG A 311 -6.47 19.66 -14.56
C ARG A 311 -6.02 18.88 -15.78
N VAL A 312 -4.85 18.22 -15.71
CA VAL A 312 -4.30 17.47 -16.84
C VAL A 312 -5.19 16.29 -17.23
N PHE A 313 -5.84 15.63 -16.27
CA PHE A 313 -6.79 14.56 -16.56
C PHE A 313 -8.02 15.08 -17.30
N ASN A 314 -8.57 16.24 -16.91
CA ASN A 314 -9.73 16.83 -17.58
C ASN A 314 -9.39 17.25 -19.03
N GLU A 315 -8.19 17.77 -19.26
CA GLU A 315 -7.68 18.09 -20.61
C GLU A 315 -7.58 16.83 -21.46
N TRP A 316 -6.90 15.80 -20.95
CA TRP A 316 -6.81 14.50 -21.63
C TRP A 316 -8.20 13.93 -21.97
N LYS A 317 -9.15 13.98 -21.02
CA LYS A 317 -10.51 13.47 -21.23
C LYS A 317 -11.27 14.28 -22.30
N ALA A 318 -11.06 15.59 -22.36
CA ALA A 318 -11.66 16.44 -23.40
C ALA A 318 -11.13 16.12 -24.80
N GLU A 319 -9.83 15.84 -24.93
CA GLU A 319 -9.20 15.44 -26.18
C GLU A 319 -9.75 14.09 -26.67
N GLN A 320 -9.94 13.11 -25.78
CA GLN A 320 -10.52 11.80 -26.14
C GLN A 320 -11.96 11.95 -26.65
N ASN A 321 -12.75 12.83 -26.05
CA ASN A 321 -14.14 13.08 -26.48
C ASN A 321 -14.22 13.88 -27.78
N GLY A 322 -13.27 14.79 -28.04
CA GLY A 322 -13.20 15.59 -29.29
C GLY A 322 -12.83 14.71 -30.50
N SER A 323 -11.90 13.80 -30.34
CA SER A 323 -11.47 12.90 -31.42
C SER A 323 -12.54 11.86 -31.82
N SER A 324 -13.48 11.52 -30.90
CA SER A 324 -14.59 10.61 -31.22
C SER A 324 -15.72 11.27 -32.02
N SER A 325 -15.82 12.61 -32.03
CA SER A 325 -16.87 13.35 -32.76
C SER A 325 -16.50 13.65 -34.23
N GLU A 326 -15.22 13.60 -34.59
CA GLU A 326 -14.77 13.82 -35.98
C GLU A 326 -14.83 12.55 -36.85
N GLY A 327 -14.94 11.36 -36.23
CA GLY A 327 -15.01 10.07 -36.94
C GLY A 327 -16.37 9.70 -37.52
N ASP A 328 -17.46 10.34 -37.06
CA ASP A 328 -18.85 10.01 -37.48
C ASP A 328 -19.40 10.94 -38.60
N SER A 329 -18.59 11.85 -39.14
CA SER A 329 -19.05 12.80 -40.18
C SER A 329 -18.61 12.48 -41.63
N GLU A 330 -17.97 11.32 -41.85
CA GLU A 330 -17.64 10.84 -43.21
C GLU A 330 -18.30 9.49 -43.47
N HIS A 331 -19.61 9.52 -43.76
CA HIS A 331 -20.25 8.48 -44.63
C HIS A 331 -21.53 9.04 -45.27
#